data_2a61f4a808bd9b48f65a7f5fc183145e
#
_entry.id   2a61f4a808bd9b48f65a7f5fc183145e
#
_cell.length_a   1.000
_cell.length_b   1.000
_cell.length_c   1.000
_cell.angle_alpha   90.00
_cell.angle_beta   90.00
_cell.angle_gamma   90.00
#
_symmetry.space_group_name_H-M   'P 1'
#
loop_
_entity.id
_entity.type
_entity.pdbx_description
1 polymer ?
#
loop_
_entity_poly.entity_id
_entity_poly.type
_entity_poly.pdbx_seq_one_letter_code
_entity_poly.pdbx_strand_id
1 'polypeptide(L)'
;IPGTIGGALRMNAGAYGREMAHVMLQAEAFDFLGARQRLSPQNMGFSYRHSNAPDDWIFVSAILQGHREDPETIAKAMAEIESNREDSQPLRTRTGGSTFTNPPGMKAWQLIDQAGCRGLRRGGAIVSEKHCNFLINTGGASAADLEGLGEEVRRRVKQETGVTLEWEIRRIGRHGTGQASLGGLEGGDS
;
A
#
# COMPACT_ATOMS: atom_id res chain seq x y z
N ILE A 1 5.38 -9.68 6.33
CA ILE A 1 5.04 -8.66 5.33
C ILE A 1 4.90 -9.38 4.00
N PRO A 2 3.75 -9.37 3.34
CA PRO A 2 3.57 -9.96 2.03
C PRO A 2 4.31 -9.15 0.95
N GLY A 3 4.77 -9.84 -0.10
CA GLY A 3 5.49 -9.22 -1.21
C GLY A 3 6.88 -9.82 -1.41
N THR A 4 7.72 -9.12 -2.19
CA THR A 4 9.09 -9.52 -2.48
C THR A 4 10.09 -8.75 -1.62
N ILE A 5 11.29 -9.32 -1.42
CA ILE A 5 12.39 -8.60 -0.73
C ILE A 5 12.77 -7.32 -1.48
N GLY A 6 12.77 -7.34 -2.81
CA GLY A 6 13.03 -6.14 -3.60
C GLY A 6 12.01 -5.02 -3.36
N GLY A 7 10.71 -5.36 -3.30
CA GLY A 7 9.67 -4.40 -2.91
C GLY A 7 9.81 -3.90 -1.48
N ALA A 8 10.21 -4.78 -0.55
CA ALA A 8 10.46 -4.40 0.84
C ALA A 8 11.64 -3.43 0.96
N LEU A 9 12.72 -3.64 0.21
CA LEU A 9 13.85 -2.71 0.12
C LEU A 9 13.43 -1.35 -0.46
N ARG A 10 12.65 -1.37 -1.55
CA ARG A 10 12.17 -0.14 -2.22
C ARG A 10 11.37 0.74 -1.29
N MET A 11 10.49 0.14 -0.50
CA MET A 11 9.54 0.83 0.36
C MET A 11 10.00 0.96 1.82
N ASN A 12 11.22 0.53 2.16
CA ASN A 12 11.60 0.36 3.56
C ASN A 12 10.45 -0.31 4.34
N ALA A 13 9.98 -1.45 3.83
CA ALA A 13 8.78 -2.08 4.36
C ALA A 13 8.92 -2.35 5.86
N GLY A 14 7.90 -2.02 6.62
CA GLY A 14 7.90 -2.15 8.06
C GLY A 14 6.53 -2.42 8.64
N ALA A 15 6.52 -3.12 9.76
CA ALA A 15 5.36 -3.38 10.59
C ALA A 15 5.80 -3.63 12.03
N TYR A 16 4.92 -3.38 13.00
CA TYR A 16 5.17 -3.62 14.43
C TYR A 16 6.48 -3.00 14.94
N GLY A 17 6.78 -1.77 14.51
CA GLY A 17 7.95 -1.01 14.95
C GLY A 17 9.29 -1.48 14.35
N ARG A 18 9.27 -2.39 13.38
CA ARG A 18 10.45 -2.85 12.64
C ARG A 18 10.34 -2.51 11.16
N GLU A 19 11.47 -2.26 10.52
CA GLU A 19 11.60 -1.90 9.11
C GLU A 19 12.79 -2.61 8.47
N MET A 20 12.85 -2.63 7.13
CA MET A 20 14.01 -3.18 6.40
C MET A 20 15.33 -2.51 6.80
N ALA A 21 15.32 -1.22 7.11
CA ALA A 21 16.47 -0.47 7.61
C ALA A 21 17.12 -1.10 8.86
N HIS A 22 16.35 -1.81 9.70
CA HIS A 22 16.85 -2.42 10.93
C HIS A 22 17.59 -3.75 10.71
N VAL A 23 17.44 -4.36 9.56
CA VAL A 23 17.96 -5.72 9.29
C VAL A 23 18.83 -5.81 8.05
N MET A 24 18.77 -4.86 7.14
CA MET A 24 19.56 -4.87 5.91
C MET A 24 21.02 -4.52 6.21
N LEU A 25 21.93 -5.37 5.77
CA LEU A 25 23.39 -5.10 5.75
C LEU A 25 23.84 -4.59 4.38
N GLN A 26 23.33 -5.19 3.33
CA GLN A 26 23.70 -4.88 1.94
C GLN A 26 22.55 -5.27 1.02
N ALA A 27 22.38 -4.54 -0.07
CA ALA A 27 21.56 -4.94 -1.21
C ALA A 27 22.37 -4.86 -2.51
N GLU A 28 21.96 -5.62 -3.51
CA GLU A 28 22.47 -5.52 -4.86
C GLU A 28 21.33 -5.24 -5.83
N ALA A 29 21.59 -4.37 -6.77
CA ALA A 29 20.65 -4.01 -7.82
C ALA A 29 21.40 -3.89 -9.16
N PHE A 30 20.66 -4.02 -10.25
CA PHE A 30 21.10 -3.57 -11.56
C PHE A 30 20.40 -2.25 -11.89
N ASP A 31 21.17 -1.31 -12.42
CA ASP A 31 20.63 -0.10 -13.01
C ASP A 31 20.06 -0.37 -14.43
N PHE A 32 19.46 0.64 -15.02
CA PHE A 32 18.86 0.53 -16.36
C PHE A 32 19.88 0.20 -17.47
N LEU A 33 21.17 0.48 -17.26
CA LEU A 33 22.25 0.13 -18.20
C LEU A 33 22.80 -1.28 -17.98
N GLY A 34 22.29 -2.00 -16.98
CA GLY A 34 22.74 -3.34 -16.61
C GLY A 34 24.00 -3.35 -15.75
N ALA A 35 24.45 -2.21 -15.23
CA ALA A 35 25.57 -2.17 -14.31
C ALA A 35 25.14 -2.60 -12.89
N ARG A 36 25.96 -3.46 -12.26
CA ARG A 36 25.72 -3.97 -10.92
C ARG A 36 26.08 -2.92 -9.88
N GLN A 37 25.13 -2.60 -9.02
CA GLN A 37 25.25 -1.64 -7.94
C GLN A 37 25.18 -2.35 -6.59
N ARG A 38 26.09 -2.00 -5.67
CA ARG A 38 26.07 -2.46 -4.27
C ARG A 38 25.66 -1.30 -3.38
N LEU A 39 24.68 -1.54 -2.53
CA LEU A 39 24.04 -0.55 -1.69
C LEU A 39 24.21 -0.92 -0.21
N SER A 40 24.81 -0.04 0.56
CA SER A 40 24.83 -0.07 2.02
C SER A 40 23.53 0.54 2.57
N PRO A 41 23.22 0.36 3.86
CA PRO A 41 22.10 1.07 4.50
C PRO A 41 22.16 2.59 4.31
N GLN A 42 23.35 3.18 4.33
CA GLN A 42 23.57 4.61 4.12
C GLN A 42 23.22 5.03 2.69
N ASN A 43 23.60 4.23 1.69
CA ASN A 43 23.26 4.49 0.29
C ASN A 43 21.75 4.36 0.05
N MET A 44 21.09 3.47 0.77
CA MET A 44 19.63 3.31 0.68
C MET A 44 18.86 4.51 1.23
N GLY A 45 19.43 5.28 2.15
CA GLY A 45 18.80 6.48 2.71
C GLY A 45 17.36 6.24 3.16
N PHE A 46 17.14 5.15 3.89
CA PHE A 46 15.81 4.73 4.30
C PHE A 46 15.09 5.79 5.15
N SER A 47 13.83 5.99 4.84
CA SER A 47 12.87 6.74 5.64
C SER A 47 11.51 6.05 5.60
N TYR A 48 10.49 6.63 6.24
CA TYR A 48 9.16 6.01 6.29
C TYR A 48 8.59 5.78 4.88
N ARG A 49 8.38 4.52 4.50
CA ARG A 49 7.87 4.07 3.19
C ARG A 49 8.69 4.57 2.00
N HIS A 50 9.99 4.78 2.20
CA HIS A 50 10.87 5.33 1.17
C HIS A 50 12.30 4.78 1.26
N SER A 51 12.97 4.70 0.09
CA SER A 51 14.42 4.57 -0.05
C SER A 51 14.91 5.49 -1.16
N ASN A 52 16.17 5.91 -1.07
CA ASN A 52 16.80 6.78 -2.08
C ASN A 52 17.28 6.01 -3.31
N ALA A 53 17.09 4.69 -3.38
CA ALA A 53 17.46 3.93 -4.57
C ALA A 53 16.66 4.43 -5.79
N PRO A 54 17.32 4.71 -6.95
CA PRO A 54 16.66 5.15 -8.16
C PRO A 54 15.51 4.23 -8.57
N ASP A 55 14.42 4.79 -9.10
CA ASP A 55 13.20 4.03 -9.38
C ASP A 55 13.35 2.97 -10.47
N ASP A 56 14.30 3.16 -11.36
CA ASP A 56 14.64 2.26 -12.47
C ASP A 56 15.58 1.10 -12.08
N TRP A 57 16.07 1.07 -10.85
CA TRP A 57 16.93 -0.01 -10.37
C TRP A 57 16.13 -1.25 -9.97
N ILE A 58 16.67 -2.42 -10.36
CA ILE A 58 16.07 -3.73 -10.06
C ILE A 58 16.90 -4.43 -9.00
N PHE A 59 16.34 -4.60 -7.81
CA PHE A 59 16.99 -5.37 -6.73
C PHE A 59 17.03 -6.86 -7.06
N VAL A 60 18.18 -7.47 -6.87
CA VAL A 60 18.43 -8.89 -7.19
C VAL A 60 18.87 -9.71 -6.00
N SER A 61 19.49 -9.10 -4.99
CA SER A 61 19.86 -9.77 -3.75
C SER A 61 19.87 -8.82 -2.55
N ALA A 62 19.79 -9.39 -1.36
CA ALA A 62 19.99 -8.67 -0.11
C ALA A 62 20.66 -9.57 0.92
N ILE A 63 21.52 -8.98 1.75
CA ILE A 63 22.05 -9.58 2.96
C ILE A 63 21.31 -8.96 4.14
N LEU A 64 20.62 -9.80 4.88
CA LEU A 64 19.86 -9.38 6.06
C LEU A 64 20.52 -9.99 7.31
N GLN A 65 20.55 -9.23 8.39
CA GLN A 65 21.05 -9.69 9.68
C GLN A 65 19.90 -9.95 10.63
N GLY A 66 19.89 -11.15 11.20
CA GLY A 66 19.08 -11.51 12.36
C GLY A 66 20.00 -11.77 13.57
N HIS A 67 19.39 -12.10 14.68
CA HIS A 67 20.05 -12.63 15.87
C HIS A 67 19.46 -14.01 16.19
N ARG A 68 20.27 -14.82 16.86
CA ARG A 68 19.80 -16.15 17.31
C ARG A 68 18.86 -15.96 18.49
N GLU A 69 17.77 -16.69 18.45
CA GLU A 69 16.79 -16.73 19.51
C GLU A 69 16.25 -18.17 19.62
N ASP A 70 15.63 -18.50 20.73
CA ASP A 70 14.99 -19.78 20.95
C ASP A 70 13.84 -20.00 19.94
N PRO A 71 13.77 -21.19 19.27
CA PRO A 71 12.75 -21.46 18.27
C PRO A 71 11.31 -21.34 18.77
N GLU A 72 11.03 -21.70 20.03
CA GLU A 72 9.68 -21.58 20.61
C GLU A 72 9.31 -20.11 20.81
N THR A 73 10.27 -19.29 21.26
CA THR A 73 10.09 -17.83 21.39
C THR A 73 9.81 -17.18 20.05
N ILE A 74 10.54 -17.57 18.99
CA ILE A 74 10.31 -17.08 17.62
C ILE A 74 8.91 -17.50 17.14
N ALA A 75 8.53 -18.78 17.30
CA ALA A 75 7.23 -19.28 16.87
C ALA A 75 6.07 -18.55 17.58
N LYS A 76 6.19 -18.30 18.88
CA LYS A 76 5.21 -17.55 19.64
C LYS A 76 5.07 -16.11 19.14
N ALA A 77 6.18 -15.40 18.93
CA ALA A 77 6.16 -14.03 18.41
C ALA A 77 5.54 -13.96 17.00
N MET A 78 5.83 -14.95 16.14
CA MET A 78 5.21 -15.04 14.80
C MET A 78 3.69 -15.26 14.89
N ALA A 79 3.24 -16.17 15.75
CA ALA A 79 1.81 -16.45 15.97
C ALA A 79 1.06 -15.23 16.53
N GLU A 80 1.66 -14.50 17.44
CA GLU A 80 1.09 -13.27 17.99
C GLU A 80 0.92 -12.20 16.89
N ILE A 81 1.93 -12.01 16.03
CA ILE A 81 1.85 -11.07 14.90
C ILE A 81 0.77 -11.52 13.92
N GLU A 82 0.67 -12.81 13.60
CA GLU A 82 -0.33 -13.35 12.70
C GLU A 82 -1.74 -13.13 13.24
N SER A 83 -1.99 -13.47 14.50
CA SER A 83 -3.27 -13.23 15.17
C SER A 83 -3.65 -11.75 15.17
N ASN A 84 -2.74 -10.86 15.57
CA ASN A 84 -2.99 -9.42 15.57
C ASN A 84 -3.35 -8.88 14.18
N ARG A 85 -2.74 -9.44 13.13
CA ARG A 85 -3.08 -9.08 11.75
C ARG A 85 -4.43 -9.63 11.32
N GLU A 86 -4.72 -10.88 11.67
CA GLU A 86 -6.04 -11.45 11.41
C GLU A 86 -7.15 -10.66 12.07
N ASP A 87 -6.94 -10.18 13.29
CA ASP A 87 -7.91 -9.39 14.04
C ASP A 87 -8.10 -7.97 13.48
N SER A 88 -7.06 -7.36 12.94
CA SER A 88 -7.07 -5.95 12.54
C SER A 88 -7.18 -5.70 11.03
N GLN A 89 -6.86 -6.68 10.18
CA GLN A 89 -6.76 -6.49 8.73
C GLN A 89 -7.63 -7.48 7.94
N PRO A 90 -8.11 -7.12 6.74
CA PRO A 90 -8.92 -8.01 5.89
C PRO A 90 -8.02 -8.96 5.08
N LEU A 91 -7.28 -9.89 5.74
CA LEU A 91 -6.20 -10.69 5.13
C LEU A 91 -6.65 -11.63 4.00
N ARG A 92 -7.90 -12.10 4.02
CA ARG A 92 -8.41 -13.07 3.02
C ARG A 92 -9.24 -12.41 1.94
N THR A 93 -8.94 -11.14 1.63
CA THR A 93 -9.67 -10.37 0.62
C THR A 93 -8.75 -9.88 -0.48
N ARG A 94 -9.31 -9.51 -1.63
CA ARG A 94 -8.57 -8.92 -2.74
C ARG A 94 -8.30 -7.44 -2.42
N THR A 95 -7.15 -7.16 -1.85
CA THR A 95 -6.72 -5.80 -1.48
C THR A 95 -5.24 -5.59 -1.77
N GLY A 96 -4.85 -4.36 -2.02
CA GLY A 96 -3.44 -3.95 -2.17
C GLY A 96 -2.74 -3.63 -0.85
N GLY A 97 -3.37 -3.89 0.30
CA GLY A 97 -2.88 -3.47 1.62
C GLY A 97 -3.31 -2.05 1.99
N SER A 98 -2.50 -1.39 2.80
CA SER A 98 -2.75 0.02 3.16
C SER A 98 -2.79 0.90 1.93
N THR A 99 -3.89 1.61 1.74
CA THR A 99 -4.11 2.46 0.56
C THR A 99 -3.33 3.76 0.64
N PHE A 100 -3.26 4.34 1.83
CA PHE A 100 -2.62 5.62 2.09
C PHE A 100 -1.54 5.51 3.16
N THR A 101 -0.50 6.32 3.05
CA THR A 101 0.51 6.48 4.10
C THR A 101 -0.08 7.19 5.30
N ASN A 102 0.48 6.93 6.48
CA ASN A 102 0.10 7.69 7.68
C ASN A 102 0.68 9.10 7.60
N PRO A 103 -0.14 10.15 7.73
CA PRO A 103 0.38 11.51 7.87
C PRO A 103 1.22 11.66 9.16
N PRO A 104 2.14 12.63 9.22
CA PRO A 104 2.96 12.86 10.41
C PRO A 104 2.12 12.97 11.69
N GLY A 105 2.41 12.13 12.68
CA GLY A 105 1.72 12.12 13.98
C GLY A 105 0.28 11.60 13.96
N MET A 106 -0.25 11.14 12.82
CA MET A 106 -1.64 10.69 12.67
C MET A 106 -1.71 9.29 12.07
N LYS A 107 -2.89 8.69 12.11
CA LYS A 107 -3.19 7.40 11.48
C LYS A 107 -4.22 7.59 10.36
N ALA A 108 -3.85 7.23 9.13
CA ALA A 108 -4.75 7.38 7.98
C ALA A 108 -6.11 6.71 8.21
N TRP A 109 -6.14 5.51 8.80
CA TRP A 109 -7.40 4.81 9.07
C TRP A 109 -8.35 5.57 10.01
N GLN A 110 -7.81 6.31 11.00
CA GLN A 110 -8.63 7.12 11.91
C GLN A 110 -9.27 8.30 11.18
N LEU A 111 -8.50 8.99 10.33
CA LEU A 111 -9.00 10.10 9.52
C LEU A 111 -10.08 9.64 8.52
N ILE A 112 -9.88 8.46 7.92
CA ILE A 112 -10.83 7.85 6.98
C ILE A 112 -12.13 7.46 7.70
N ASP A 113 -12.02 6.91 8.91
CA ASP A 113 -13.18 6.55 9.74
C ASP A 113 -13.94 7.80 10.19
N GLN A 114 -13.24 8.81 10.69
CA GLN A 114 -13.79 10.11 11.08
C GLN A 114 -14.54 10.78 9.92
N ALA A 115 -14.02 10.66 8.69
CA ALA A 115 -14.67 11.18 7.49
C ALA A 115 -15.87 10.33 6.99
N GLY A 116 -16.32 9.34 7.77
CA GLY A 116 -17.48 8.50 7.44
C GLY A 116 -17.28 7.63 6.20
N CYS A 117 -16.03 7.23 5.92
CA CYS A 117 -15.73 6.46 4.72
C CYS A 117 -15.78 4.95 4.91
N ARG A 118 -15.94 4.44 6.15
CA ARG A 118 -16.08 3.01 6.44
C ARG A 118 -17.24 2.40 5.65
N GLY A 119 -16.99 1.33 4.90
CA GLY A 119 -18.02 0.69 4.08
C GLY A 119 -18.44 1.47 2.82
N LEU A 120 -17.83 2.62 2.54
CA LEU A 120 -18.11 3.39 1.31
C LEU A 120 -17.84 2.55 0.08
N ARG A 121 -18.73 2.64 -0.92
CA ARG A 121 -18.68 1.82 -2.14
C ARG A 121 -18.59 2.67 -3.41
N ARG A 122 -17.93 2.09 -4.42
CA ARG A 122 -17.95 2.59 -5.80
C ARG A 122 -17.81 1.39 -6.75
N GLY A 123 -18.83 1.12 -7.58
CA GLY A 123 -18.87 -0.08 -8.39
C GLY A 123 -18.64 -1.34 -7.55
N GLY A 124 -17.68 -2.17 -7.94
CA GLY A 124 -17.28 -3.36 -7.18
C GLY A 124 -16.25 -3.13 -6.08
N ALA A 125 -15.87 -1.88 -5.79
CA ALA A 125 -14.91 -1.53 -4.76
C ALA A 125 -15.60 -1.11 -3.45
N ILE A 126 -15.00 -1.44 -2.30
CA ILE A 126 -15.47 -1.02 -0.98
C ILE A 126 -14.30 -0.64 -0.07
N VAL A 127 -14.50 0.39 0.76
CA VAL A 127 -13.63 0.65 1.91
C VAL A 127 -13.91 -0.41 2.98
N SER A 128 -12.87 -1.11 3.43
CA SER A 128 -13.01 -2.19 4.40
C SER A 128 -13.68 -1.72 5.69
N GLU A 129 -14.67 -2.48 6.12
CA GLU A 129 -15.32 -2.26 7.43
C GLU A 129 -14.42 -2.63 8.59
N LYS A 130 -13.47 -3.55 8.38
CA LYS A 130 -12.52 -3.99 9.40
C LYS A 130 -11.38 -2.99 9.61
N HIS A 131 -10.83 -2.45 8.52
CA HIS A 131 -9.73 -1.48 8.55
C HIS A 131 -9.89 -0.46 7.43
N CYS A 132 -10.31 0.75 7.76
CA CYS A 132 -10.70 1.77 6.76
C CYS A 132 -9.61 2.17 5.77
N ASN A 133 -8.32 1.93 6.07
CA ASN A 133 -7.23 2.21 5.13
C ASN A 133 -6.98 1.09 4.11
N PHE A 134 -7.96 0.18 3.94
CA PHE A 134 -7.91 -0.90 2.94
C PHE A 134 -9.07 -0.78 1.98
N LEU A 135 -8.77 -0.73 0.69
CA LEU A 135 -9.76 -0.88 -0.37
C LEU A 135 -9.83 -2.34 -0.79
N ILE A 136 -11.05 -2.86 -0.90
CA ILE A 136 -11.31 -4.26 -1.24
C ILE A 136 -12.02 -4.32 -2.58
N ASN A 137 -11.52 -5.19 -3.49
CA ASN A 137 -12.24 -5.61 -4.67
C ASN A 137 -13.18 -6.77 -4.28
N THR A 138 -14.48 -6.54 -4.33
CA THR A 138 -15.51 -7.55 -3.97
C THR A 138 -15.73 -8.61 -5.04
N GLY A 139 -14.98 -8.58 -6.15
CA GLY A 139 -15.01 -9.57 -7.22
C GLY A 139 -15.27 -9.00 -8.61
N GLY A 140 -15.73 -7.78 -8.73
CA GLY A 140 -16.07 -7.14 -10.02
C GLY A 140 -15.59 -5.68 -10.11
N ALA A 141 -14.73 -5.21 -9.19
CA ALA A 141 -14.22 -3.86 -9.27
C ALA A 141 -13.24 -3.69 -10.42
N SER A 142 -13.41 -2.64 -11.21
CA SER A 142 -12.39 -2.16 -12.12
C SER A 142 -11.30 -1.39 -11.38
N ALA A 143 -10.14 -1.19 -12.03
CA ALA A 143 -9.11 -0.30 -11.50
C ALA A 143 -9.65 1.13 -11.29
N ALA A 144 -10.51 1.61 -12.20
CA ALA A 144 -11.16 2.91 -12.11
C ALA A 144 -12.12 3.01 -10.90
N ASP A 145 -12.77 1.92 -10.50
CA ASP A 145 -13.60 1.89 -9.29
C ASP A 145 -12.73 2.05 -8.03
N LEU A 146 -11.64 1.28 -7.94
CA LEU A 146 -10.71 1.35 -6.80
C LEU A 146 -10.05 2.73 -6.70
N GLU A 147 -9.53 3.25 -7.81
CA GLU A 147 -8.90 4.55 -7.84
C GLU A 147 -9.91 5.67 -7.52
N GLY A 148 -11.08 5.64 -8.17
CA GLY A 148 -12.11 6.63 -7.90
C GLY A 148 -12.67 6.56 -6.48
N LEU A 149 -12.73 5.37 -5.87
CA LEU A 149 -13.09 5.24 -4.45
C LEU A 149 -12.02 5.87 -3.55
N GLY A 150 -10.74 5.61 -3.86
CA GLY A 150 -9.63 6.22 -3.10
C GLY A 150 -9.60 7.74 -3.21
N GLU A 151 -9.85 8.33 -4.39
CA GLU A 151 -9.94 9.78 -4.55
C GLU A 151 -11.15 10.36 -3.80
N GLU A 152 -12.28 9.66 -3.76
CA GLU A 152 -13.44 10.09 -2.96
C GLU A 152 -13.12 10.07 -1.46
N VAL A 153 -12.41 9.05 -0.97
CA VAL A 153 -11.90 9.00 0.41
C VAL A 153 -10.99 10.20 0.70
N ARG A 154 -10.02 10.49 -0.18
CA ARG A 154 -9.12 11.64 -0.04
C ARG A 154 -9.88 12.96 0.04
N ARG A 155 -10.87 13.13 -0.83
CA ARG A 155 -11.73 14.33 -0.86
C ARG A 155 -12.48 14.51 0.46
N ARG A 156 -13.13 13.45 0.97
CA ARG A 156 -13.89 13.50 2.24
C ARG A 156 -12.99 13.78 3.43
N VAL A 157 -11.87 13.08 3.53
CA VAL A 157 -10.89 13.33 4.61
C VAL A 157 -10.40 14.77 4.57
N LYS A 158 -10.07 15.30 3.39
CA LYS A 158 -9.67 16.72 3.25
C LYS A 158 -10.74 17.68 3.70
N GLN A 159 -12.01 17.42 3.37
CA GLN A 159 -13.14 18.28 3.78
C GLN A 159 -13.36 18.22 5.29
N GLU A 160 -13.31 17.03 5.89
CA GLU A 160 -13.63 16.85 7.30
C GLU A 160 -12.49 17.26 8.25
N THR A 161 -11.23 16.97 7.85
CA THR A 161 -10.07 17.09 8.75
C THR A 161 -9.03 18.11 8.31
N GLY A 162 -9.14 18.64 7.09
CA GLY A 162 -8.12 19.50 6.48
C GLY A 162 -6.88 18.74 5.98
N VAL A 163 -6.73 17.44 6.28
CA VAL A 163 -5.57 16.62 5.92
C VAL A 163 -5.72 16.05 4.52
N THR A 164 -4.67 16.15 3.70
CA THR A 164 -4.60 15.48 2.41
C THR A 164 -3.85 14.16 2.58
N LEU A 165 -4.52 13.03 2.30
CA LEU A 165 -3.89 11.70 2.34
C LEU A 165 -3.02 11.48 1.10
N GLU A 166 -1.87 10.83 1.30
CA GLU A 166 -0.97 10.45 0.22
C GLU A 166 -1.08 8.95 -0.07
N TRP A 167 -1.10 8.59 -1.37
CA TRP A 167 -1.19 7.20 -1.78
C TRP A 167 0.06 6.40 -1.37
N GLU A 168 -0.12 5.24 -0.72
CA GLU A 168 0.91 4.23 -0.52
C GLU A 168 0.92 3.22 -1.68
N ILE A 169 -0.26 2.89 -2.21
CA ILE A 169 -0.42 2.02 -3.38
C ILE A 169 0.07 2.75 -4.63
N ARG A 170 0.95 2.11 -5.40
CA ARG A 170 1.39 2.62 -6.71
C ARG A 170 0.33 2.30 -7.77
N ARG A 171 -0.05 3.32 -8.52
CA ARG A 171 -0.96 3.21 -9.66
C ARG A 171 -0.14 3.08 -10.94
N ILE A 172 -0.34 2.01 -11.69
CA ILE A 172 0.41 1.70 -12.91
C ILE A 172 -0.57 1.52 -14.07
N GLY A 173 -0.26 2.11 -15.22
CA GLY A 173 -1.07 2.02 -16.42
C GLY A 173 -1.53 3.38 -16.92
N ARG A 174 -2.40 3.35 -17.91
CA ARG A 174 -3.05 4.54 -18.47
C ARG A 174 -4.50 4.59 -18.04
N HIS A 175 -5.00 5.77 -17.72
CA HIS A 175 -6.44 5.94 -17.58
C HIS A 175 -7.10 5.57 -18.91
N GLY A 176 -8.07 4.66 -18.90
CA GLY A 176 -8.88 4.40 -20.06
C GLY A 176 -9.57 5.72 -20.45
N THR A 177 -9.50 6.10 -21.70
CA THR A 177 -10.38 7.12 -22.26
C THR A 177 -11.79 6.54 -22.23
N GLY A 178 -12.48 6.67 -21.10
CA GLY A 178 -13.89 6.30 -21.02
C GLY A 178 -14.64 7.14 -22.02
N GLN A 179 -15.10 6.52 -23.09
CA GLN A 179 -16.24 7.06 -23.81
C GLN A 179 -17.38 7.17 -22.79
N ALA A 180 -17.68 8.39 -22.37
CA ALA A 180 -18.99 8.69 -21.85
C ALA A 180 -19.98 8.30 -22.96
N SER A 181 -20.64 7.18 -22.79
CA SER A 181 -21.82 6.84 -23.60
C SER A 181 -22.87 7.90 -23.22
N LEU A 182 -22.89 8.96 -23.99
CA LEU A 182 -24.05 9.82 -24.10
C LEU A 182 -25.15 8.90 -24.65
N GLY A 183 -25.96 8.35 -23.74
CA GLY A 183 -27.21 7.70 -24.10
C GLY A 183 -28.02 8.71 -24.88
N GLY A 184 -28.19 8.42 -26.18
CA GLY A 184 -29.00 9.21 -27.08
C GLY A 184 -30.43 9.28 -26.55
N LEU A 185 -30.89 10.49 -26.33
CA LEU A 185 -32.30 10.81 -26.34
C LEU A 185 -32.74 10.74 -27.82
N GLU A 186 -33.19 9.59 -28.28
CA GLU A 186 -33.99 9.53 -29.48
C GLU A 186 -35.40 9.94 -29.09
N GLY A 187 -35.72 11.19 -29.37
CA GLY A 187 -37.08 11.66 -29.48
C GLY A 187 -37.76 11.03 -30.70
N GLY A 188 -38.76 10.23 -30.45
CA GLY A 188 -39.69 9.83 -31.48
C GLY A 188 -40.65 10.96 -31.77
N ASP A 189 -40.64 11.41 -33.00
CA ASP A 189 -41.77 12.11 -33.63
C ASP A 189 -42.10 11.37 -34.93
N SER A 190 -43.28 10.85 -34.99
CA SER A 190 -44.32 10.87 -36.02
C SER A 190 -45.23 9.66 -35.90
#